data_683e1d3966371d6e4badcf4df5320a13
#
_entry.id   683e1d3966371d6e4badcf4df5320a13
#
_cell.length_a   1.000
_cell.length_b   1.000
_cell.length_c   1.000
_cell.angle_alpha   90.00
_cell.angle_beta   90.00
_cell.angle_gamma   90.00
#
_symmetry.space_group_name_H-M   'P 1'
#
loop_
_entity.id
_entity.type
_entity.pdbx_description
1 polymer ?
#
loop_
_entity_poly.entity_id
_entity_poly.type
_entity_poly.pdbx_seq_one_letter_code
_entity_poly.pdbx_strand_id
1 'polypeptide(L)'
;RMCVSGCPYKKIYYNWSSGKSEKCIFCFPRIETGQPTVCSETCVGRIRYLGVILYDADRIEQAASVADPKDLYPAQLEIFLDPKDPNVQAQALAEGVPLQWIEAAVRSPIYKMAKQW
;
A
#
# COMPACT_ATOMS: atom_id res chain seq x y z
N ARG A 1 -0.72 3.03 27.28
CA ARG A 1 -2.03 3.15 26.57
C ARG A 1 -2.23 4.48 25.83
N MET A 2 -1.25 5.37 25.85
CA MET A 2 -1.38 6.64 25.13
C MET A 2 -1.58 6.44 23.63
N CYS A 3 -0.94 5.44 23.05
CA CYS A 3 -1.14 5.07 21.63
C CYS A 3 -2.56 4.60 21.34
N VAL A 4 -3.20 3.90 22.29
CA VAL A 4 -4.58 3.42 22.13
C VAL A 4 -5.56 4.60 22.09
N SER A 5 -5.44 5.54 23.00
CA SER A 5 -6.30 6.72 23.05
C SER A 5 -5.96 7.74 21.96
N GLY A 6 -4.70 7.83 21.55
CA GLY A 6 -4.22 8.79 20.56
C GLY A 6 -4.51 8.41 19.11
N CYS A 7 -4.80 7.14 18.81
CA CYS A 7 -5.05 6.71 17.43
C CYS A 7 -6.41 7.21 16.92
N PRO A 8 -6.44 8.07 15.87
CA PRO A 8 -7.71 8.58 15.33
C PRO A 8 -8.55 7.49 14.65
N TYR A 9 -7.91 6.43 14.18
CA TYR A 9 -8.58 5.31 13.51
C TYR A 9 -9.03 4.22 14.47
N LYS A 10 -8.64 4.29 15.75
CA LYS A 10 -8.98 3.30 16.78
C LYS A 10 -8.57 1.86 16.41
N LYS A 11 -7.40 1.73 15.81
CA LYS A 11 -6.86 0.44 15.34
C LYS A 11 -5.73 -0.12 16.20
N ILE A 12 -5.56 0.41 17.40
CA ILE A 12 -4.63 -0.10 18.41
C ILE A 12 -5.43 -0.69 19.56
N TYR A 13 -5.10 -1.91 19.93
CA TYR A 13 -5.83 -2.69 20.91
C TYR A 13 -4.94 -3.01 22.10
N TYR A 14 -5.51 -3.01 23.28
CA TYR A 14 -4.78 -3.36 24.50
C TYR A 14 -5.10 -4.80 24.90
N ASN A 15 -4.05 -5.63 24.99
CA ASN A 15 -4.19 -7.01 25.44
C ASN A 15 -4.05 -7.07 26.97
N TRP A 16 -5.17 -7.31 27.66
CA TRP A 16 -5.22 -7.34 29.10
C TRP A 16 -4.45 -8.53 29.70
N SER A 17 -4.34 -9.64 28.97
CA SER A 17 -3.61 -10.81 29.42
C SER A 17 -2.10 -10.61 29.46
N SER A 18 -1.53 -9.95 28.44
CA SER A 18 -0.10 -9.68 28.33
C SER A 18 0.33 -8.32 28.87
N GLY A 19 -0.63 -7.41 29.07
CA GLY A 19 -0.34 -6.03 29.48
C GLY A 19 0.29 -5.16 28.40
N LYS A 20 0.11 -5.50 27.13
CA LYS A 20 0.73 -4.81 26.00
C LYS A 20 -0.31 -4.26 25.05
N SER A 21 0.03 -3.11 24.44
CA SER A 21 -0.73 -2.56 23.32
C SER A 21 -0.29 -3.23 22.03
N GLU A 22 -1.25 -3.67 21.23
CA GLU A 22 -1.00 -4.44 20.02
C GLU A 22 -1.76 -3.85 18.84
N LYS A 23 -1.20 -3.97 17.66
CA LYS A 23 -1.85 -3.60 16.41
C LYS A 23 -1.44 -4.53 15.28
N CYS A 24 -2.09 -4.39 14.13
CA CYS A 24 -1.69 -5.10 12.93
C CYS A 24 -0.21 -4.83 12.60
N ILE A 25 0.56 -5.91 12.47
CA ILE A 25 1.99 -5.86 12.09
C ILE A 25 2.19 -6.22 10.63
N PHE A 26 1.11 -6.29 9.86
CA PHE A 26 1.10 -6.68 8.44
C PHE A 26 1.64 -8.09 8.19
N CYS A 27 1.58 -8.96 9.19
CA CYS A 27 2.13 -10.33 9.14
C CYS A 27 3.57 -10.37 8.63
N PHE A 28 4.43 -9.44 9.09
CA PHE A 28 5.78 -9.29 8.56
C PHE A 28 6.60 -10.58 8.59
N PRO A 29 6.51 -11.48 9.59
CA PRO A 29 7.23 -12.76 9.53
C PRO A 29 6.83 -13.63 8.34
N ARG A 30 5.56 -13.57 7.92
CA ARG A 30 5.08 -14.31 6.75
C ARG A 30 5.54 -13.65 5.45
N ILE A 31 5.52 -12.32 5.39
CA ILE A 31 5.95 -11.58 4.21
C ILE A 31 7.44 -11.77 3.96
N GLU A 32 8.26 -11.80 5.00
CA GLU A 32 9.70 -12.07 4.90
C GLU A 32 9.99 -13.45 4.30
N THR A 33 9.12 -14.42 4.51
CA THR A 33 9.23 -15.77 3.93
C THR A 33 8.57 -15.90 2.56
N GLY A 34 8.01 -14.83 2.02
CA GLY A 34 7.34 -14.83 0.72
C GLY A 34 5.88 -15.27 0.75
N GLN A 35 5.28 -15.36 1.94
CA GLN A 35 3.87 -15.71 2.10
C GLN A 35 3.02 -14.44 2.23
N PRO A 36 1.75 -14.47 1.77
CA PRO A 36 0.83 -13.35 1.97
C PRO A 36 0.37 -13.25 3.42
N THR A 37 -0.31 -12.15 3.75
CA THR A 37 -0.92 -11.99 5.06
C THR A 37 -2.04 -12.99 5.30
N VAL A 38 -2.31 -13.34 6.55
CA VAL A 38 -3.38 -14.29 6.91
C VAL A 38 -4.74 -13.80 6.41
N CYS A 39 -5.03 -12.51 6.56
CA CYS A 39 -6.30 -11.93 6.10
C CYS A 39 -6.47 -12.00 4.57
N SER A 40 -5.39 -11.95 3.81
CA SER A 40 -5.44 -12.14 2.36
C SER A 40 -5.66 -13.58 1.96
N GLU A 41 -5.04 -14.53 2.67
CA GLU A 41 -5.23 -15.96 2.42
C GLU A 41 -6.63 -16.46 2.79
N THR A 42 -7.18 -15.96 3.90
CA THR A 42 -8.48 -16.39 4.38
C THR A 42 -9.65 -15.72 3.68
N CYS A 43 -9.41 -14.68 2.88
CA CYS A 43 -10.46 -13.99 2.17
C CYS A 43 -11.06 -14.89 1.08
N VAL A 44 -12.31 -15.33 1.27
CA VAL A 44 -13.01 -16.19 0.32
C VAL A 44 -13.26 -15.46 -1.01
N GLY A 45 -13.61 -14.19 -0.96
CA GLY A 45 -13.86 -13.37 -2.14
C GLY A 45 -12.61 -12.95 -2.91
N ARG A 46 -11.41 -13.19 -2.36
CA ARG A 46 -10.13 -12.77 -2.96
C ARG A 46 -10.12 -11.30 -3.36
N ILE A 47 -10.62 -10.43 -2.48
CA ILE A 47 -10.70 -8.98 -2.68
C ILE A 47 -9.49 -8.22 -2.12
N ARG A 48 -8.58 -8.92 -1.45
CA ARG A 48 -7.37 -8.34 -0.86
C ARG A 48 -6.16 -8.76 -1.66
N TYR A 49 -5.44 -7.77 -2.18
CA TYR A 49 -4.25 -7.99 -2.99
C TYR A 49 -3.03 -7.39 -2.31
N LEU A 50 -1.91 -8.10 -2.37
CA LEU A 50 -0.61 -7.64 -1.90
C LEU A 50 0.37 -7.60 -3.06
N GLY A 51 1.16 -6.56 -3.13
CA GLY A 51 2.17 -6.41 -4.17
C GLY A 51 2.89 -5.08 -4.07
N VAL A 52 3.82 -4.88 -4.98
CA VAL A 52 4.60 -3.65 -5.07
C VAL A 52 3.96 -2.75 -6.13
N ILE A 53 3.74 -1.49 -5.75
CA ILE A 53 3.21 -0.48 -6.66
C ILE A 53 4.13 0.75 -6.60
N LEU A 54 4.38 1.34 -7.76
CA LEU A 54 5.08 2.61 -7.87
C LEU A 54 4.07 3.75 -7.88
N TYR A 55 4.35 4.80 -7.15
CA TYR A 55 3.47 5.96 -7.06
C TYR A 55 4.26 7.27 -7.09
N ASP A 56 3.58 8.33 -7.50
CA ASP A 56 4.13 9.67 -7.53
C ASP A 56 3.67 10.41 -6.26
N ALA A 57 4.61 10.71 -5.36
CA ALA A 57 4.32 11.35 -4.09
C ALA A 57 3.79 12.79 -4.26
N ASP A 58 4.24 13.51 -5.28
CA ASP A 58 3.79 14.88 -5.52
C ASP A 58 2.30 14.93 -5.92
N ARG A 59 1.82 13.93 -6.61
CA ARG A 59 0.40 13.81 -6.98
C ARG A 59 -0.52 13.53 -5.81
N ILE A 60 0.01 13.03 -4.70
CA ILE A 60 -0.77 12.80 -3.47
C ILE A 60 -1.31 14.13 -2.95
N GLU A 61 -0.48 15.17 -2.92
CA GLU A 61 -0.91 16.51 -2.49
C GLU A 61 -1.97 17.07 -3.43
N GLN A 62 -1.78 16.92 -4.73
CA GLN A 62 -2.77 17.36 -5.73
C GLN A 62 -4.10 16.63 -5.55
N ALA A 63 -4.08 15.33 -5.34
CA ALA A 63 -5.29 14.54 -5.10
C ALA A 63 -5.99 14.93 -3.79
N ALA A 64 -5.23 15.22 -2.74
CA ALA A 64 -5.77 15.67 -1.47
C ALA A 64 -6.39 17.07 -1.54
N SER A 65 -5.97 17.89 -2.50
CA SER A 65 -6.43 19.29 -2.68
C SER A 65 -7.62 19.42 -3.64
N VAL A 66 -8.16 18.30 -4.13
CA VAL A 66 -9.32 18.31 -5.04
C VAL A 66 -10.54 18.90 -4.35
N ALA A 67 -11.14 19.91 -4.98
CA ALA A 67 -12.29 20.63 -4.41
C ALA A 67 -13.61 19.85 -4.52
N ASP A 68 -13.79 19.09 -5.61
CA ASP A 68 -15.00 18.30 -5.85
C ASP A 68 -14.75 16.84 -5.42
N PRO A 69 -15.56 16.28 -4.49
CA PRO A 69 -15.44 14.87 -4.09
C PRO A 69 -15.57 13.87 -5.24
N LYS A 70 -16.24 14.25 -6.32
CA LYS A 70 -16.40 13.38 -7.51
C LYS A 70 -15.08 13.16 -8.26
N ASP A 71 -14.18 14.13 -8.21
CA ASP A 71 -12.90 14.08 -8.89
C ASP A 71 -11.81 13.39 -8.05
N LEU A 72 -12.10 13.09 -6.79
CA LEU A 72 -11.14 12.48 -5.87
C LEU A 72 -10.69 11.08 -6.34
N TYR A 73 -11.62 10.26 -6.77
CA TYR A 73 -11.31 8.89 -7.20
C TYR A 73 -10.44 8.83 -8.46
N PRO A 74 -10.76 9.57 -9.55
CA PRO A 74 -9.84 9.66 -10.69
C PRO A 74 -8.47 10.22 -10.34
N ALA A 75 -8.39 11.24 -9.47
CA ALA A 75 -7.13 11.82 -9.02
C ALA A 75 -6.28 10.81 -8.25
N GLN A 76 -6.88 9.98 -7.41
CA GLN A 76 -6.18 8.91 -6.69
C GLN A 76 -5.61 7.85 -7.64
N LEU A 77 -6.32 7.51 -8.71
CA LEU A 77 -5.84 6.54 -9.69
C LEU A 77 -4.64 7.05 -10.50
N GLU A 78 -4.55 8.36 -10.69
CA GLU A 78 -3.43 8.98 -11.40
C GLU A 78 -2.12 8.98 -10.58
N ILE A 79 -2.19 8.78 -9.27
CA ILE A 79 -1.01 8.68 -8.41
C ILE A 79 -0.16 7.47 -8.79
N PHE A 80 -0.78 6.38 -9.25
CA PHE A 80 -0.09 5.14 -9.56
C PHE A 80 0.63 5.23 -10.90
N LEU A 81 1.91 4.85 -10.91
CA LEU A 81 2.78 4.87 -12.07
C LEU A 81 2.89 3.49 -12.71
N ASP A 82 2.95 3.44 -14.05
CA ASP A 82 3.14 2.20 -14.78
C ASP A 82 4.59 1.69 -14.60
N PRO A 83 4.79 0.54 -13.96
CA PRO A 83 6.14 0.01 -13.74
C PRO A 83 6.83 -0.46 -15.02
N LYS A 84 6.09 -0.64 -16.11
CA LYS A 84 6.65 -1.05 -17.41
C LYS A 84 7.18 0.11 -18.24
N ASP A 85 6.85 1.34 -17.86
CA ASP A 85 7.31 2.54 -18.55
C ASP A 85 8.81 2.75 -18.26
N PRO A 86 9.68 2.81 -19.32
CA PRO A 86 11.11 3.03 -19.11
C PRO A 86 11.44 4.36 -18.45
N ASN A 87 10.66 5.41 -18.70
CA ASN A 87 10.84 6.72 -18.04
C ASN A 87 10.60 6.62 -16.53
N VAL A 88 9.56 5.92 -16.12
CA VAL A 88 9.23 5.67 -14.71
C VAL A 88 10.34 4.86 -14.04
N GLN A 89 10.86 3.84 -14.70
CA GLN A 89 11.95 3.03 -14.17
C GLN A 89 13.24 3.84 -13.98
N ALA A 90 13.59 4.66 -14.97
CA ALA A 90 14.76 5.51 -14.90
C ALA A 90 14.65 6.54 -13.76
N GLN A 91 13.51 7.16 -13.61
CA GLN A 91 13.26 8.12 -12.53
C GLN A 91 13.28 7.45 -11.15
N ALA A 92 12.69 6.27 -11.03
CA ALA A 92 12.70 5.51 -9.77
C ALA A 92 14.12 5.12 -9.36
N LEU A 93 14.96 4.70 -10.30
CA LEU A 93 16.37 4.42 -10.03
C LEU A 93 17.13 5.67 -9.61
N ALA A 94 16.84 6.82 -10.22
CA ALA A 94 17.45 8.10 -9.87
C ALA A 94 17.07 8.54 -8.43
N GLU A 95 15.87 8.20 -7.97
CA GLU A 95 15.40 8.51 -6.62
C GLU A 95 15.87 7.50 -5.56
N GLY A 96 16.57 6.45 -5.97
CA GLY A 96 17.16 5.47 -5.05
C GLY A 96 16.28 4.24 -4.77
N VAL A 97 15.24 3.99 -5.56
CA VAL A 97 14.42 2.77 -5.43
C VAL A 97 15.27 1.56 -5.84
N PRO A 98 15.36 0.49 -5.01
CA PRO A 98 16.11 -0.70 -5.36
C PRO A 98 15.59 -1.36 -6.63
N LEU A 99 16.49 -1.85 -7.47
CA LEU A 99 16.14 -2.53 -8.71
C LEU A 99 15.23 -3.73 -8.48
N GLN A 100 15.42 -4.43 -7.37
CA GLN A 100 14.58 -5.58 -6.99
C GLN A 100 13.11 -5.20 -6.83
N TRP A 101 12.84 -4.01 -6.29
CA TRP A 101 11.46 -3.53 -6.13
C TRP A 101 10.84 -3.16 -7.48
N ILE A 102 11.63 -2.59 -8.37
CA ILE A 102 11.16 -2.24 -9.72
C ILE A 102 10.82 -3.52 -10.49
N GLU A 103 11.66 -4.54 -10.42
CA GLU A 103 11.39 -5.85 -11.03
C GLU A 103 10.14 -6.50 -10.44
N ALA A 104 9.96 -6.43 -9.12
CA ALA A 104 8.77 -6.94 -8.45
C ALA A 104 7.51 -6.21 -8.92
N ALA A 105 7.56 -4.89 -9.08
CA ALA A 105 6.45 -4.07 -9.57
C ALA A 105 6.10 -4.43 -11.03
N VAL A 106 7.08 -4.69 -11.88
CA VAL A 106 6.87 -5.10 -13.28
C VAL A 106 6.17 -6.45 -13.36
N ARG A 107 6.56 -7.39 -12.50
CA ARG A 107 5.93 -8.73 -12.45
C ARG A 107 4.55 -8.72 -11.82
N SER A 108 4.29 -7.78 -10.93
CA SER A 108 3.04 -7.71 -10.18
C SER A 108 1.88 -7.24 -11.05
N PRO A 109 0.71 -7.90 -11.00
CA PRO A 109 -0.49 -7.42 -11.66
C PRO A 109 -1.20 -6.28 -10.91
N ILE A 110 -0.66 -5.83 -9.78
CA ILE A 110 -1.31 -4.87 -8.89
C ILE A 110 -1.62 -3.54 -9.58
N TYR A 111 -0.70 -3.01 -10.38
CA TYR A 111 -0.94 -1.76 -11.11
C TYR A 111 -2.15 -1.87 -12.04
N LYS A 112 -2.23 -2.95 -12.81
CA LYS A 112 -3.35 -3.19 -13.72
C LYS A 112 -4.67 -3.32 -12.95
N MET A 113 -4.65 -4.05 -11.84
CA MET A 113 -5.82 -4.22 -10.98
C MET A 113 -6.26 -2.90 -10.36
N ALA A 114 -5.33 -2.10 -9.85
CA ALA A 114 -5.63 -0.79 -9.28
C ALA A 114 -6.28 0.15 -10.29
N LYS A 115 -5.85 0.10 -11.55
CA LYS A 115 -6.42 0.92 -12.62
C LYS A 115 -7.79 0.44 -13.12
N GLN A 116 -8.15 -0.81 -12.86
CA GLN A 116 -9.45 -1.37 -13.23
C GLN A 116 -10.55 -1.11 -12.20
N TRP A 117 -10.18 -0.75 -10.99
CA TRP A 117 -11.10 -0.43 -9.90
C TRP A 117 -11.47 1.05 -9.95
#